data_59e34894558ceffd55f807658f9ffa7f
#
_entry.id   59e34894558ceffd55f807658f9ffa7f
#
_cell.length_a   1.000
_cell.length_b   1.000
_cell.length_c   1.000
_cell.angle_alpha   90.00
_cell.angle_beta   90.00
_cell.angle_gamma   90.00
#
_symmetry.space_group_name_H-M   'P 1'
#
loop_
_entity.id
_entity.type
_entity.pdbx_description
1 polymer ?
#
loop_
_entity_poly.entity_id
_entity_poly.type
_entity_poly.pdbx_seq_one_letter_code
_entity_poly.pdbx_strand_id
1 'polypeptide(L)'
;EAIVAACNRGEIDAQVVLLICDKPQAEVVRRAERLGVECFAFSAKDYATKEEYERQIVHLLDSNGVELICLAGYMRIVGSVLLEAYGGRIINIHPSLLPAFAGARAVEKAVEYGVKVFGITIHWVDDTLDGGKIIAQRAFEYDGNDPEEVHRIGQQIEHKMYVETIKKILK
;
A
#
# COMPACT_ATOMS: atom_id res chain seq x y z
N GLU A 1 1.51 10.69 -2.34
CA GLU A 1 1.01 12.01 -2.75
C GLU A 1 -0.51 12.04 -2.88
N ALA A 2 -1.15 11.14 -3.63
CA ALA A 2 -2.60 11.16 -3.90
C ALA A 2 -3.45 11.24 -2.62
N ILE A 3 -3.15 10.42 -1.62
CA ILE A 3 -3.88 10.38 -0.34
C ILE A 3 -3.71 11.71 0.41
N VAL A 4 -2.47 12.20 0.55
CA VAL A 4 -2.19 13.49 1.23
C VAL A 4 -2.93 14.64 0.54
N ALA A 5 -2.89 14.69 -0.78
CA ALA A 5 -3.59 15.71 -1.55
C ALA A 5 -5.12 15.64 -1.36
N ALA A 6 -5.69 14.43 -1.28
CA ALA A 6 -7.12 14.24 -1.06
C ALA A 6 -7.54 14.66 0.36
N CYS A 7 -6.74 14.36 1.38
CA CYS A 7 -6.95 14.86 2.75
C CYS A 7 -6.90 16.39 2.79
N ASN A 8 -5.87 17.00 2.17
CA ASN A 8 -5.70 18.46 2.16
C ASN A 8 -6.83 19.19 1.42
N ARG A 9 -7.48 18.55 0.45
CA ARG A 9 -8.67 19.10 -0.23
C ARG A 9 -9.98 18.81 0.49
N GLY A 10 -9.94 18.10 1.63
CA GLY A 10 -11.15 17.70 2.36
C GLY A 10 -11.98 16.61 1.66
N GLU A 11 -11.41 15.90 0.70
CA GLU A 11 -12.08 14.76 0.04
C GLU A 11 -12.14 13.53 0.95
N ILE A 12 -11.15 13.38 1.83
CA ILE A 12 -11.09 12.40 2.90
C ILE A 12 -11.06 13.16 4.22
N ASP A 13 -11.98 12.84 5.13
CA ASP A 13 -12.00 13.39 6.48
C ASP A 13 -10.99 12.67 7.37
N ALA A 14 -9.73 12.92 7.09
CA ALA A 14 -8.59 12.36 7.81
C ALA A 14 -7.31 13.18 7.53
N GLN A 15 -6.28 12.90 8.31
CA GLN A 15 -4.95 13.46 8.15
C GLN A 15 -3.92 12.34 7.97
N VAL A 16 -2.99 12.50 7.04
CA VAL A 16 -1.81 11.65 6.97
C VAL A 16 -0.80 12.17 8.00
N VAL A 17 -0.69 11.49 9.12
CA VAL A 17 0.14 11.94 10.27
C VAL A 17 1.60 11.55 10.13
N LEU A 18 1.90 10.39 9.50
CA LEU A 18 3.27 9.97 9.26
C LEU A 18 3.40 9.05 8.03
N LEU A 19 4.62 8.96 7.51
CA LEU A 19 5.08 7.96 6.56
C LEU A 19 6.16 7.10 7.22
N ILE A 20 6.08 5.78 7.06
CA ILE A 20 7.16 4.87 7.41
C ILE A 20 7.71 4.24 6.12
N CYS A 21 9.03 4.28 5.93
CA CYS A 21 9.71 3.73 4.77
C CYS A 21 10.88 2.84 5.20
N ASP A 22 10.97 1.63 4.62
CA ASP A 22 12.07 0.69 4.91
C ASP A 22 13.32 0.93 4.03
N LYS A 23 13.27 1.97 3.19
CA LYS A 23 14.37 2.36 2.28
C LYS A 23 14.65 3.86 2.41
N PRO A 24 15.59 4.27 3.27
CA PRO A 24 15.87 5.69 3.53
C PRO A 24 16.23 6.52 2.29
N GLN A 25 16.70 5.88 1.23
CA GLN A 25 17.06 6.54 -0.05
C GLN A 25 15.91 6.58 -1.06
N ALA A 26 14.74 6.03 -0.72
CA ALA A 26 13.60 6.01 -1.64
C ALA A 26 13.05 7.43 -1.87
N GLU A 27 12.59 7.68 -3.09
CA GLU A 27 12.04 9.00 -3.47
C GLU A 27 10.83 9.41 -2.62
N VAL A 28 10.08 8.45 -2.07
CA VAL A 28 8.93 8.72 -1.19
C VAL A 28 9.32 9.53 0.05
N VAL A 29 10.55 9.39 0.55
CA VAL A 29 11.06 10.16 1.70
C VAL A 29 11.11 11.66 1.34
N ARG A 30 11.67 11.99 0.17
CA ARG A 30 11.71 13.37 -0.33
C ARG A 30 10.31 13.93 -0.62
N ARG A 31 9.40 13.07 -1.09
CA ARG A 31 8.00 13.45 -1.31
C ARG A 31 7.28 13.77 0.00
N ALA A 32 7.50 12.98 1.05
CA ALA A 32 6.94 13.24 2.37
C ALA A 32 7.41 14.59 2.93
N GLU A 33 8.72 14.87 2.85
CA GLU A 33 9.31 16.14 3.24
C GLU A 33 8.67 17.33 2.51
N ARG A 34 8.55 17.25 1.18
CA ARG A 34 7.92 18.29 0.35
C ARG A 34 6.45 18.51 0.71
N LEU A 35 5.75 17.45 1.14
CA LEU A 35 4.34 17.50 1.51
C LEU A 35 4.11 17.86 2.99
N GLY A 36 5.16 18.05 3.76
CA GLY A 36 5.08 18.34 5.19
C GLY A 36 4.57 17.16 6.03
N VAL A 37 4.74 15.93 5.54
CA VAL A 37 4.39 14.70 6.27
C VAL A 37 5.62 14.20 7.00
N GLU A 38 5.49 13.98 8.31
CA GLU A 38 6.56 13.39 9.12
C GLU A 38 6.96 12.02 8.56
N CYS A 39 8.26 11.78 8.39
CA CYS A 39 8.77 10.57 7.76
C CYS A 39 9.81 9.88 8.63
N PHE A 40 9.54 8.63 8.96
CA PHE A 40 10.49 7.73 9.64
C PHE A 40 11.04 6.72 8.63
N ALA A 41 12.31 6.88 8.28
CA ALA A 41 12.99 6.03 7.32
C ALA A 41 14.07 5.20 8.01
N PHE A 42 13.85 3.89 8.16
CA PHE A 42 14.79 2.96 8.80
C PHE A 42 14.69 1.56 8.18
N SER A 43 15.83 0.89 8.11
CA SER A 43 15.91 -0.42 7.47
C SER A 43 15.58 -1.54 8.47
N ALA A 44 14.83 -2.55 8.03
CA ALA A 44 14.64 -3.76 8.83
C ALA A 44 15.96 -4.51 9.12
N LYS A 45 17.02 -4.22 8.34
CA LYS A 45 18.36 -4.79 8.57
C LYS A 45 19.05 -4.22 9.80
N ASP A 46 18.57 -3.11 10.33
CA ASP A 46 19.12 -2.45 11.51
C ASP A 46 18.61 -3.08 12.81
N TYR A 47 17.73 -4.08 12.72
CA TYR A 47 17.11 -4.80 13.84
C TYR A 47 17.53 -6.26 13.83
N ALA A 48 17.67 -6.85 15.02
CA ALA A 48 18.08 -8.24 15.16
C ALA A 48 16.98 -9.22 14.69
N THR A 49 15.72 -8.85 14.84
CA THR A 49 14.57 -9.68 14.43
C THR A 49 13.50 -8.85 13.72
N LYS A 50 12.61 -9.55 12.98
CA LYS A 50 11.44 -8.94 12.36
C LYS A 50 10.49 -8.35 13.40
N GLU A 51 10.34 -9.04 14.52
CA GLU A 51 9.48 -8.62 15.63
C GLU A 51 9.97 -7.32 16.27
N GLU A 52 11.27 -7.13 16.43
CA GLU A 52 11.85 -5.87 16.90
C GLU A 52 11.58 -4.71 15.94
N TYR A 53 11.77 -4.96 14.64
CA TYR A 53 11.44 -3.99 13.59
C TYR A 53 9.96 -3.61 13.62
N GLU A 54 9.07 -4.59 13.74
CA GLU A 54 7.62 -4.33 13.79
C GLU A 54 7.19 -3.63 15.09
N ARG A 55 7.82 -3.94 16.24
CA ARG A 55 7.58 -3.19 17.50
C ARG A 55 7.92 -1.72 17.37
N GLN A 56 9.02 -1.40 16.65
CA GLN A 56 9.35 -0.01 16.36
C GLN A 56 8.28 0.67 15.50
N ILE A 57 7.76 -0.03 14.48
CA ILE A 57 6.65 0.48 13.66
C ILE A 57 5.42 0.73 14.55
N VAL A 58 5.00 -0.25 15.35
CA VAL A 58 3.84 -0.13 16.25
C VAL A 58 4.03 1.05 17.19
N HIS A 59 5.21 1.20 17.81
CA HIS A 59 5.50 2.34 18.70
C HIS A 59 5.29 3.69 17.99
N LEU A 60 5.77 3.83 16.75
CA LEU A 60 5.59 5.07 15.98
C LEU A 60 4.13 5.32 15.62
N LEU A 61 3.40 4.27 15.23
CA LEU A 61 1.98 4.37 14.91
C LEU A 61 1.14 4.80 16.13
N ASP A 62 1.37 4.16 17.28
CA ASP A 62 0.65 4.46 18.52
C ASP A 62 0.96 5.87 19.04
N SER A 63 2.24 6.27 19.00
CA SER A 63 2.67 7.60 19.43
C SER A 63 2.09 8.72 18.57
N ASN A 64 1.69 8.43 17.34
CA ASN A 64 1.06 9.38 16.43
C ASN A 64 -0.46 9.19 16.29
N GLY A 65 -1.08 8.32 17.08
CA GLY A 65 -2.52 8.10 17.09
C GLY A 65 -3.07 7.56 15.76
N VAL A 66 -2.33 6.69 15.08
CA VAL A 66 -2.74 6.14 13.79
C VAL A 66 -3.92 5.20 13.94
N GLU A 67 -4.97 5.42 13.16
CA GLU A 67 -6.18 4.60 13.15
C GLU A 67 -6.24 3.64 11.96
N LEU A 68 -5.66 4.01 10.82
CA LEU A 68 -5.63 3.20 9.58
C LEU A 68 -4.24 3.21 8.97
N ILE A 69 -3.76 2.04 8.58
CA ILE A 69 -2.49 1.87 7.85
C ILE A 69 -2.79 1.60 6.38
N CYS A 70 -2.20 2.40 5.49
CA CYS A 70 -2.32 2.25 4.05
C CYS A 70 -0.98 1.78 3.46
N LEU A 71 -0.87 0.51 3.10
CA LEU A 71 0.31 -0.02 2.44
C LEU A 71 0.30 0.36 0.96
N ALA A 72 1.40 0.95 0.49
CA ALA A 72 1.60 1.35 -0.90
C ALA A 72 3.03 1.01 -1.32
N GLY A 73 3.20 -0.07 -2.08
CA GLY A 73 4.52 -0.57 -2.46
C GLY A 73 5.31 -1.16 -1.29
N TYR A 74 4.67 -1.60 -0.24
CA TYR A 74 5.30 -2.29 0.88
C TYR A 74 5.60 -3.74 0.48
N MET A 75 6.89 -4.09 0.35
CA MET A 75 7.36 -5.36 -0.23
C MET A 75 7.68 -6.43 0.82
N ARG A 76 7.22 -6.25 2.07
CA ARG A 76 7.41 -7.19 3.15
C ARG A 76 6.08 -7.82 3.55
N ILE A 77 6.13 -9.06 4.01
CA ILE A 77 4.97 -9.68 4.66
C ILE A 77 4.79 -9.03 6.04
N VAL A 78 3.61 -8.53 6.32
CA VAL A 78 3.22 -8.02 7.64
C VAL A 78 3.25 -9.20 8.63
N GLY A 79 3.92 -9.03 9.74
CA GLY A 79 4.07 -10.09 10.73
C GLY A 79 3.09 -9.99 11.89
N SER A 80 3.21 -10.93 12.81
CA SER A 80 2.28 -11.10 13.92
C SER A 80 2.20 -9.86 14.82
N VAL A 81 3.33 -9.21 15.12
CA VAL A 81 3.36 -8.03 16.00
C VAL A 81 2.51 -6.89 15.46
N LEU A 82 2.64 -6.60 14.16
CA LEU A 82 1.87 -5.55 13.53
C LEU A 82 0.39 -5.96 13.33
N LEU A 83 0.13 -7.24 13.00
CA LEU A 83 -1.23 -7.75 12.87
C LEU A 83 -1.97 -7.82 14.21
N GLU A 84 -1.31 -8.16 15.31
CA GLU A 84 -1.90 -8.15 16.65
C GLU A 84 -2.29 -6.73 17.08
N ALA A 85 -1.46 -5.73 16.77
CA ALA A 85 -1.72 -4.34 17.14
C ALA A 85 -2.76 -3.67 16.22
N TYR A 86 -2.71 -3.94 14.92
CA TYR A 86 -3.47 -3.22 13.88
C TYR A 86 -4.32 -4.11 12.98
N GLY A 87 -4.58 -5.36 13.33
CA GLY A 87 -5.46 -6.25 12.58
C GLY A 87 -6.82 -5.64 12.30
N GLY A 88 -7.31 -5.75 11.07
CA GLY A 88 -8.53 -5.09 10.61
C GLY A 88 -8.42 -3.57 10.35
N ARG A 89 -7.23 -3.00 10.51
CA ARG A 89 -6.92 -1.59 10.26
C ARG A 89 -5.74 -1.39 9.30
N ILE A 90 -5.39 -2.43 8.55
CA ILE A 90 -4.33 -2.38 7.53
C ILE A 90 -4.95 -2.72 6.19
N ILE A 91 -4.79 -1.85 5.21
CA ILE A 91 -5.18 -2.09 3.83
C ILE A 91 -3.96 -2.07 2.91
N ASN A 92 -4.01 -2.88 1.86
CA ASN A 92 -2.97 -2.94 0.83
C ASN A 92 -3.56 -2.73 -0.55
N ILE A 93 -2.79 -2.15 -1.45
CA ILE A 93 -3.10 -2.06 -2.87
C ILE A 93 -2.17 -2.99 -3.64
N HIS A 94 -2.75 -3.85 -4.48
CA HIS A 94 -2.04 -4.88 -5.22
C HIS A 94 -2.35 -4.77 -6.72
N PRO A 95 -1.33 -4.80 -7.61
CA PRO A 95 -1.52 -4.54 -9.04
C PRO A 95 -1.95 -5.79 -9.81
N SER A 96 -3.00 -6.48 -9.34
CA SER A 96 -3.67 -7.55 -10.06
C SER A 96 -5.15 -7.67 -9.66
N LEU A 97 -5.91 -8.48 -10.39
CA LEU A 97 -7.25 -8.91 -9.98
C LEU A 97 -7.13 -10.15 -9.09
N LEU A 98 -6.89 -9.93 -7.78
CA LEU A 98 -6.80 -11.02 -6.82
C LEU A 98 -8.05 -11.92 -6.88
N PRO A 99 -7.90 -13.25 -6.74
CA PRO A 99 -6.72 -13.99 -6.29
C PRO A 99 -5.68 -14.29 -7.39
N ALA A 100 -5.87 -13.82 -8.62
CA ALA A 100 -4.88 -14.03 -9.67
C ALA A 100 -3.60 -13.20 -9.41
N PHE A 101 -2.45 -13.79 -9.70
CA PHE A 101 -1.13 -13.15 -9.63
C PHE A 101 -0.81 -12.54 -8.27
N ALA A 102 -1.14 -13.22 -7.17
CA ALA A 102 -0.71 -12.84 -5.84
C ALA A 102 0.83 -12.82 -5.72
N GLY A 103 1.35 -12.01 -4.80
CA GLY A 103 2.78 -11.90 -4.51
C GLY A 103 3.54 -10.98 -5.47
N ALA A 104 4.86 -11.09 -5.43
CA ALA A 104 5.76 -10.22 -6.18
C ALA A 104 5.67 -10.41 -7.70
N ARG A 105 5.95 -9.33 -8.44
CA ARG A 105 5.99 -9.29 -9.91
C ARG A 105 4.65 -9.66 -10.54
N ALA A 106 3.55 -9.20 -9.97
CA ALA A 106 2.21 -9.53 -10.43
C ALA A 106 1.95 -9.07 -11.88
N VAL A 107 2.38 -7.86 -12.22
CA VAL A 107 2.19 -7.29 -13.57
C VAL A 107 3.01 -8.06 -14.60
N GLU A 108 4.30 -8.31 -14.31
CA GLU A 108 5.18 -9.06 -15.23
C GLU A 108 4.64 -10.48 -15.49
N LYS A 109 4.21 -11.17 -14.41
CA LYS A 109 3.59 -12.49 -14.53
C LYS A 109 2.30 -12.46 -15.37
N ALA A 110 1.47 -11.44 -15.20
CA ALA A 110 0.24 -11.28 -15.97
C ALA A 110 0.52 -11.05 -17.46
N VAL A 111 1.52 -10.22 -17.78
CA VAL A 111 1.99 -9.99 -19.16
C VAL A 111 2.59 -11.27 -19.76
N GLU A 112 3.47 -11.95 -19.01
CA GLU A 112 4.08 -13.24 -19.44
C GLU A 112 3.01 -14.30 -19.70
N TYR A 113 1.95 -14.35 -18.90
CA TYR A 113 0.81 -15.27 -19.08
C TYR A 113 -0.04 -14.92 -20.31
N GLY A 114 -0.02 -13.65 -20.73
CA GLY A 114 -0.75 -13.16 -21.88
C GLY A 114 -2.19 -12.76 -21.62
N VAL A 115 -2.53 -12.39 -20.36
CA VAL A 115 -3.88 -11.87 -20.06
C VAL A 115 -4.15 -10.58 -20.82
N LYS A 116 -5.42 -10.32 -21.11
CA LYS A 116 -5.88 -9.09 -21.79
C LYS A 116 -6.62 -8.15 -20.86
N VAL A 117 -7.00 -8.65 -19.69
CA VAL A 117 -7.66 -7.88 -18.63
C VAL A 117 -6.74 -7.86 -17.43
N PHE A 118 -6.26 -6.68 -17.11
CA PHE A 118 -5.44 -6.37 -15.94
C PHE A 118 -6.29 -5.69 -14.86
N GLY A 119 -5.74 -5.48 -13.69
CA GLY A 119 -6.48 -4.73 -12.69
C GLY A 119 -5.72 -4.47 -11.41
N ILE A 120 -6.43 -3.83 -10.52
CA ILE A 120 -5.96 -3.41 -9.20
C ILE A 120 -6.93 -3.94 -8.16
N THR A 121 -6.41 -4.43 -7.06
CA THR A 121 -7.19 -4.86 -5.89
C THR A 121 -6.75 -4.08 -4.66
N ILE A 122 -7.70 -3.57 -3.89
CA ILE A 122 -7.49 -3.12 -2.52
C ILE A 122 -8.14 -4.13 -1.59
N HIS A 123 -7.39 -4.60 -0.60
CA HIS A 123 -7.83 -5.63 0.33
C HIS A 123 -7.37 -5.33 1.76
N TRP A 124 -8.06 -5.90 2.73
CA TRP A 124 -7.59 -5.96 4.11
C TRP A 124 -6.37 -6.88 4.19
N VAL A 125 -5.42 -6.52 5.04
CA VAL A 125 -4.23 -7.34 5.27
C VAL A 125 -4.47 -8.27 6.46
N ASP A 126 -4.19 -9.55 6.25
CA ASP A 126 -4.18 -10.60 7.27
C ASP A 126 -2.85 -11.38 7.22
N ASP A 127 -2.81 -12.57 7.78
CA ASP A 127 -1.64 -13.44 7.84
C ASP A 127 -1.36 -14.18 6.52
N THR A 128 -2.22 -14.01 5.52
CA THR A 128 -2.05 -14.63 4.19
C THR A 128 -1.45 -13.65 3.18
N LEU A 129 -0.63 -14.17 2.26
CA LEU A 129 -0.03 -13.33 1.22
C LEU A 129 -1.10 -12.88 0.22
N ASP A 130 -1.42 -11.59 0.22
CA ASP A 130 -2.45 -10.97 -0.64
C ASP A 130 -3.82 -11.68 -0.60
N GLY A 131 -4.11 -12.42 0.48
CA GLY A 131 -5.30 -13.27 0.60
C GLY A 131 -6.42 -12.67 1.45
N GLY A 132 -6.19 -11.54 2.09
CA GLY A 132 -7.19 -10.89 2.93
C GLY A 132 -8.41 -10.40 2.15
N LYS A 133 -9.49 -10.12 2.88
CA LYS A 133 -10.79 -9.76 2.30
C LYS A 133 -10.70 -8.57 1.34
N ILE A 134 -11.15 -8.77 0.10
CA ILE A 134 -11.19 -7.73 -0.93
C ILE A 134 -12.17 -6.63 -0.54
N ILE A 135 -11.72 -5.37 -0.68
CA ILE A 135 -12.53 -4.17 -0.43
C ILE A 135 -13.02 -3.59 -1.76
N ALA A 136 -12.13 -3.50 -2.75
CA ALA A 136 -12.42 -2.93 -4.05
C ALA A 136 -11.52 -3.53 -5.14
N GLN A 137 -12.04 -3.58 -6.38
CA GLN A 137 -11.29 -3.97 -7.56
C GLN A 137 -11.65 -3.08 -8.74
N ARG A 138 -10.66 -2.83 -9.60
CA ARG A 138 -10.82 -2.14 -10.89
C ARG A 138 -10.09 -2.93 -11.95
N ALA A 139 -10.76 -3.19 -13.06
CA ALA A 139 -10.18 -3.83 -14.24
C ALA A 139 -9.91 -2.81 -15.34
N PHE A 140 -8.94 -3.10 -16.19
CA PHE A 140 -8.68 -2.38 -17.45
C PHE A 140 -8.16 -3.35 -18.53
N GLU A 141 -8.42 -3.04 -19.76
CA GLU A 141 -7.98 -3.83 -20.92
C GLU A 141 -6.63 -3.28 -21.44
N TYR A 142 -5.76 -4.19 -21.85
CA TYR A 142 -4.51 -3.86 -22.51
C TYR A 142 -4.07 -5.02 -23.41
N ASP A 143 -3.91 -4.75 -24.70
CA ASP A 143 -3.57 -5.75 -25.72
C ASP A 143 -2.07 -5.88 -25.99
N GLY A 144 -1.24 -5.01 -25.42
CA GLY A 144 0.21 -5.03 -25.57
C GLY A 144 0.90 -6.10 -24.73
N ASN A 145 2.22 -6.03 -24.71
CA ASN A 145 3.10 -6.93 -23.96
C ASN A 145 4.18 -6.19 -23.16
N ASP A 146 3.99 -4.91 -22.88
CA ASP A 146 4.91 -4.07 -22.13
C ASP A 146 4.45 -3.92 -20.68
N PRO A 147 5.15 -4.53 -19.70
CA PRO A 147 4.83 -4.37 -18.28
C PRO A 147 4.90 -2.93 -17.77
N GLU A 148 5.80 -2.10 -18.32
CA GLU A 148 5.93 -0.69 -17.91
C GLU A 148 4.67 0.10 -18.26
N GLU A 149 4.09 -0.16 -19.42
CA GLU A 149 2.84 0.48 -19.84
C GLU A 149 1.67 0.03 -18.96
N VAL A 150 1.60 -1.26 -18.61
CA VAL A 150 0.60 -1.79 -17.66
C VAL A 150 0.76 -1.10 -16.30
N HIS A 151 1.98 -0.96 -15.79
CA HIS A 151 2.26 -0.22 -14.55
C HIS A 151 1.80 1.23 -14.64
N ARG A 152 2.08 1.91 -15.76
CA ARG A 152 1.70 3.30 -15.97
C ARG A 152 0.18 3.50 -15.95
N ILE A 153 -0.55 2.64 -16.64
CA ILE A 153 -2.03 2.67 -16.65
C ILE A 153 -2.57 2.34 -15.25
N GLY A 154 -2.05 1.26 -14.65
CA GLY A 154 -2.43 0.81 -13.31
C GLY A 154 -2.25 1.89 -12.26
N GLN A 155 -1.12 2.59 -12.25
CA GLN A 155 -0.83 3.65 -11.29
C GLN A 155 -1.83 4.81 -11.33
N GLN A 156 -2.34 5.18 -12.51
CA GLN A 156 -3.39 6.19 -12.63
C GLN A 156 -4.70 5.75 -11.98
N ILE A 157 -5.01 4.45 -12.09
CA ILE A 157 -6.19 3.85 -11.48
C ILE A 157 -5.99 3.75 -9.96
N GLU A 158 -4.82 3.29 -9.51
CA GLU A 158 -4.45 3.16 -8.09
C GLU A 158 -4.65 4.46 -7.33
N HIS A 159 -4.15 5.57 -7.85
CA HIS A 159 -4.24 6.88 -7.21
C HIS A 159 -5.69 7.29 -6.90
N LYS A 160 -6.60 7.06 -7.84
CA LYS A 160 -8.03 7.38 -7.67
C LYS A 160 -8.72 6.38 -6.75
N MET A 161 -8.50 5.10 -7.03
CA MET A 161 -9.15 4.00 -6.34
C MET A 161 -8.79 3.95 -4.86
N TYR A 162 -7.53 4.25 -4.50
CA TYR A 162 -7.09 4.24 -3.12
C TYR A 162 -7.78 5.35 -2.32
N VAL A 163 -7.84 6.57 -2.88
CA VAL A 163 -8.57 7.71 -2.28
C VAL A 163 -10.05 7.39 -2.08
N GLU A 164 -10.71 6.87 -3.12
CA GLU A 164 -12.13 6.48 -3.06
C GLU A 164 -12.40 5.40 -2.01
N THR A 165 -11.47 4.44 -1.87
CA THR A 165 -11.59 3.33 -0.92
C THR A 165 -11.41 3.80 0.51
N ILE A 166 -10.38 4.61 0.78
CA ILE A 166 -10.14 5.19 2.12
C ILE A 166 -11.35 6.03 2.56
N LYS A 167 -11.88 6.87 1.67
CA LYS A 167 -13.08 7.66 1.93
C LYS A 167 -14.31 6.81 2.30
N LYS A 168 -14.42 5.59 1.76
CA LYS A 168 -15.52 4.66 2.11
C LYS A 168 -15.31 3.98 3.45
N ILE A 169 -14.05 3.67 3.80
CA ILE A 169 -13.71 2.99 5.05
C ILE A 169 -13.91 3.93 6.25
N LEU A 170 -13.60 5.22 6.09
CA LEU A 170 -13.66 6.22 7.15
C LEU A 170 -15.04 6.89 7.33
N LYS A 171 -16.04 6.47 6.58
CA LYS A 171 -17.46 6.89 6.75
C LYS A 171 -18.16 6.03 7.79
#